data_ee41ac4644c94f36400aca02861cc07d
#
_entry.id   ee41ac4644c94f36400aca02861cc07d
#
_cell.length_a   1.000
_cell.length_b   1.000
_cell.length_c   1.000
_cell.angle_alpha   90.00
_cell.angle_beta   90.00
_cell.angle_gamma   90.00
#
_symmetry.space_group_name_H-M   'P 1'
#
loop_
_entity.id
_entity.type
_entity.pdbx_description
1 polymer ?
#
loop_
_entity_poly.entity_id
_entity_poly.type
_entity_poly.pdbx_seq_one_letter_code
_entity_poly.pdbx_strand_id
1 'polypeptide(L)'
;MTKDPLLQPYQLKHLTLKNRIMTTSHEPAYPEDGMPKERYRAYHAERAKAGVALAMTAGSAAVSKDSPPVFNNILAYKDEVVPWIQNLTDGCHEHGCAVMIQLTHLGRRTTWNKGDWLPSASSSKHREPAHRSVSSAARSTRS
;
A
#
# COMPACT_ATOMS: atom_id res chain seq x y z
N MET A 1 34.25 -8.34 -14.83
CA MET A 1 32.90 -7.69 -14.86
C MET A 1 31.91 -8.70 -15.43
N THR A 2 30.82 -8.97 -14.79
CA THR A 2 29.77 -9.86 -15.31
C THR A 2 29.16 -9.27 -16.59
N LYS A 3 28.92 -10.15 -17.59
CA LYS A 3 28.23 -9.78 -18.83
C LYS A 3 26.71 -9.92 -18.73
N ASP A 4 26.19 -10.34 -17.59
CA ASP A 4 24.76 -10.52 -17.37
C ASP A 4 24.04 -9.15 -17.45
N PRO A 5 23.12 -8.97 -18.39
CA PRO A 5 22.41 -7.71 -18.58
C PRO A 5 21.57 -7.30 -17.37
N LEU A 6 21.10 -8.25 -16.52
CA LEU A 6 20.36 -7.94 -15.30
C LEU A 6 21.23 -7.20 -14.27
N LEU A 7 22.54 -7.47 -14.27
CA LEU A 7 23.48 -6.88 -13.31
C LEU A 7 24.15 -5.59 -13.82
N GLN A 8 23.78 -5.13 -15.02
CA GLN A 8 24.27 -3.87 -15.55
C GLN A 8 23.45 -2.69 -15.01
N PRO A 9 24.07 -1.53 -14.80
CA PRO A 9 23.36 -0.30 -14.44
C PRO A 9 22.23 0.03 -15.43
N TYR A 10 21.19 0.66 -14.92
CA TYR A 10 20.05 1.08 -15.74
C TYR A 10 19.65 2.52 -15.42
N GLN A 11 19.55 3.34 -16.46
CA GLN A 11 19.10 4.72 -16.34
C GLN A 11 17.55 4.75 -16.39
N LEU A 12 16.92 5.06 -15.26
CA LEU A 12 15.49 5.28 -15.15
C LEU A 12 15.22 6.79 -14.99
N LYS A 13 14.96 7.47 -16.10
CA LYS A 13 14.81 8.94 -16.13
C LYS A 13 16.02 9.63 -15.46
N HIS A 14 15.79 10.32 -14.33
CA HIS A 14 16.84 11.02 -13.58
C HIS A 14 17.58 10.11 -12.56
N LEU A 15 17.16 8.87 -12.41
CA LEU A 15 17.68 7.93 -11.42
C LEU A 15 18.54 6.86 -12.10
N THR A 16 19.78 6.68 -11.64
CA THR A 16 20.63 5.58 -12.08
C THR A 16 20.54 4.43 -11.08
N LEU A 17 19.97 3.31 -11.51
CA LEU A 17 19.89 2.08 -10.72
C LEU A 17 21.18 1.28 -10.89
N LYS A 18 21.70 0.68 -9.81
CA LYS A 18 22.93 -0.15 -9.82
C LYS A 18 22.81 -1.42 -10.67
N ASN A 19 21.59 -1.89 -10.91
CA ASN A 19 21.25 -3.03 -11.77
C ASN A 19 19.78 -2.95 -12.17
N ARG A 20 19.26 -3.97 -12.87
CA ARG A 20 17.88 -4.03 -13.39
C ARG A 20 16.94 -4.89 -12.55
N ILE A 21 17.29 -5.12 -11.28
CA ILE A 21 16.50 -5.94 -10.36
C ILE A 21 15.69 -5.02 -9.47
N MET A 22 14.38 -5.21 -9.47
CA MET A 22 13.48 -4.52 -8.55
C MET A 22 12.52 -5.49 -7.85
N THR A 23 12.10 -5.14 -6.64
CA THR A 23 10.96 -5.80 -6.01
C THR A 23 9.67 -5.06 -6.35
N THR A 24 8.63 -5.82 -6.67
CA THR A 24 7.28 -5.28 -6.81
C THR A 24 6.63 -5.06 -5.44
N SER A 25 5.53 -4.33 -5.43
CA SER A 25 4.75 -4.10 -4.23
C SER A 25 4.08 -5.40 -3.76
N HIS A 26 4.72 -6.08 -2.84
CA HIS A 26 4.17 -7.23 -2.12
C HIS A 26 3.81 -6.80 -0.70
N GLU A 27 2.56 -7.03 -0.28
CA GLU A 27 2.12 -6.68 1.08
C GLU A 27 2.44 -7.80 2.07
N PRO A 28 3.47 -7.61 2.93
CA PRO A 28 3.84 -8.59 3.93
C PRO A 28 2.99 -8.53 5.20
N ALA A 29 2.07 -7.57 5.29
CA ALA A 29 1.23 -7.29 6.47
C ALA A 29 2.05 -7.04 7.76
N TYR A 30 3.22 -6.41 7.64
CA TYR A 30 4.12 -6.09 8.75
C TYR A 30 3.95 -4.69 9.38
N PRO A 31 3.19 -3.71 8.82
CA PRO A 31 2.95 -2.48 9.53
C PRO A 31 2.34 -2.72 10.91
N GLU A 32 2.76 -1.92 11.88
CA GLU A 32 2.25 -1.91 13.24
C GLU A 32 1.56 -0.57 13.49
N ASP A 33 0.29 -0.58 13.86
CA ASP A 33 -0.55 0.62 13.99
C ASP A 33 -0.61 1.47 12.71
N GLY A 34 -0.41 0.82 11.56
CA GLY A 34 -0.34 1.48 10.25
C GLY A 34 1.02 2.13 9.93
N MET A 35 2.04 1.91 10.76
CA MET A 35 3.39 2.44 10.57
C MET A 35 4.36 1.34 10.10
N PRO A 36 5.25 1.63 9.12
CA PRO A 36 6.27 0.69 8.67
C PRO A 36 7.46 0.69 9.64
N LYS A 37 7.25 0.12 10.85
CA LYS A 37 8.24 0.09 11.91
C LYS A 37 9.42 -0.84 11.58
N GLU A 38 10.21 -1.21 12.58
CA GLU A 38 11.51 -1.88 12.40
C GLU A 38 11.41 -3.19 11.59
N ARG A 39 10.39 -4.01 11.82
CA ARG A 39 10.20 -5.26 11.07
C ARG A 39 9.99 -4.99 9.58
N TYR A 40 9.26 -3.94 9.25
CA TYR A 40 9.00 -3.53 7.88
C TYR A 40 10.28 -2.99 7.22
N ARG A 41 11.02 -2.12 7.95
CA ARG A 41 12.33 -1.60 7.53
C ARG A 41 13.30 -2.74 7.22
N ALA A 42 13.49 -3.66 8.17
CA ALA A 42 14.39 -4.79 8.04
C ALA A 42 14.05 -5.66 6.81
N TYR A 43 12.77 -5.88 6.54
CA TYR A 43 12.33 -6.63 5.36
C TYR A 43 12.84 -6.04 4.04
N HIS A 44 12.84 -4.72 3.91
CA HIS A 44 13.33 -4.04 2.70
C HIS A 44 14.85 -3.88 2.72
N ALA A 45 15.46 -3.55 3.87
CA ALA A 45 16.90 -3.39 4.02
C ALA A 45 17.68 -4.68 3.69
N GLU A 46 17.19 -5.84 4.13
CA GLU A 46 17.84 -7.14 3.80
C GLU A 46 17.79 -7.43 2.28
N ARG A 47 16.74 -7.03 1.58
CA ARG A 47 16.67 -7.16 0.12
C ARG A 47 17.61 -6.17 -0.59
N ALA A 48 17.69 -4.96 -0.09
CA ALA A 48 18.62 -3.95 -0.58
C ALA A 48 20.07 -4.42 -0.43
N LYS A 49 20.42 -4.97 0.74
CA LYS A 49 21.72 -5.58 1.06
C LYS A 49 22.02 -6.77 0.15
N ALA A 50 21.02 -7.59 -0.19
CA ALA A 50 21.14 -8.70 -1.14
C ALA A 50 21.29 -8.25 -2.61
N GLY A 51 21.29 -6.94 -2.90
CA GLY A 51 21.62 -6.42 -4.23
C GLY A 51 20.47 -5.86 -5.03
N VAL A 52 19.24 -5.81 -4.52
CA VAL A 52 18.11 -5.15 -5.20
C VAL A 52 18.43 -3.67 -5.43
N ALA A 53 18.15 -3.17 -6.64
CA ALA A 53 18.43 -1.79 -7.02
C ALA A 53 17.26 -0.83 -6.76
N LEU A 54 16.03 -1.34 -6.82
CA LEU A 54 14.82 -0.56 -6.55
C LEU A 54 13.84 -1.41 -5.75
N ALA A 55 13.50 -0.99 -4.55
CA ALA A 55 12.48 -1.61 -3.72
C ALA A 55 11.17 -0.81 -3.81
N MET A 56 10.07 -1.47 -4.23
CA MET A 56 8.75 -0.91 -4.10
C MET A 56 8.18 -1.34 -2.75
N THR A 57 7.70 -0.37 -1.96
CA THR A 57 7.04 -0.70 -0.69
C THR A 57 5.77 -1.50 -0.93
N ALA A 58 5.37 -2.21 0.10
CA ALA A 58 4.21 -3.07 0.07
C ALA A 58 2.96 -2.40 -0.51
N GLY A 59 2.21 -3.20 -1.14
CA GLY A 59 1.19 -2.93 -2.13
C GLY A 59 -0.01 -2.10 -1.78
N SER A 60 -0.01 -1.27 -0.76
CA SER A 60 -1.14 -0.38 -0.52
C SER A 60 -0.96 0.53 0.68
N ALA A 61 -0.15 1.57 0.54
CA ALA A 61 -0.17 2.66 1.49
C ALA A 61 -1.47 3.48 1.29
N ALA A 62 -2.38 3.39 2.25
CA ALA A 62 -3.67 4.06 2.19
C ALA A 62 -3.48 5.57 2.31
N VAL A 63 -4.02 6.33 1.35
CA VAL A 63 -3.86 7.79 1.27
C VAL A 63 -4.97 8.58 1.93
N SER A 64 -6.03 7.92 2.37
CA SER A 64 -7.18 8.58 3.01
C SER A 64 -7.90 7.64 3.99
N LYS A 65 -8.57 8.25 4.98
CA LYS A 65 -9.37 7.53 5.99
C LYS A 65 -10.57 6.81 5.40
N ASP A 66 -11.10 7.29 4.27
CA ASP A 66 -12.22 6.66 3.56
C ASP A 66 -11.77 5.51 2.65
N SER A 67 -10.47 5.19 2.64
CA SER A 67 -9.92 3.98 2.04
C SER A 67 -9.39 3.05 3.14
N PRO A 68 -10.21 2.15 3.68
CA PRO A 68 -9.82 1.33 4.81
C PRO A 68 -8.64 0.41 4.49
N PRO A 69 -7.75 0.17 5.46
CA PRO A 69 -6.67 -0.79 5.30
C PRO A 69 -7.24 -2.22 5.28
N VAL A 70 -7.04 -2.94 4.19
CA VAL A 70 -7.58 -4.30 4.01
C VAL A 70 -6.63 -5.36 4.53
N PHE A 71 -5.32 -5.11 4.46
CA PHE A 71 -4.27 -6.08 4.75
C PHE A 71 -3.23 -5.52 5.74
N ASN A 72 -3.66 -4.81 6.77
CA ASN A 72 -2.75 -4.14 7.69
C ASN A 72 -1.75 -3.20 6.96
N ASN A 73 -2.30 -2.32 6.12
CA ASN A 73 -1.51 -1.45 5.25
C ASN A 73 -0.86 -0.28 6.00
N ILE A 74 0.13 0.34 5.37
CA ILE A 74 0.67 1.63 5.80
C ILE A 74 -0.43 2.70 5.69
N LEU A 75 -0.60 3.50 6.73
CA LEU A 75 -1.56 4.62 6.75
C LEU A 75 -0.85 5.92 6.32
N ALA A 76 -0.65 6.07 5.01
CA ALA A 76 0.10 7.19 4.44
C ALA A 76 -0.60 8.56 4.57
N TYR A 77 -1.84 8.59 5.05
CA TYR A 77 -2.58 9.83 5.37
C TYR A 77 -2.26 10.39 6.76
N LYS A 78 -1.44 9.71 7.55
CA LYS A 78 -1.00 10.14 8.87
C LYS A 78 0.40 10.73 8.81
N ASP A 79 0.60 11.90 9.37
CA ASP A 79 1.91 12.57 9.39
C ASP A 79 2.97 11.78 10.18
N GLU A 80 2.52 10.99 11.15
CA GLU A 80 3.39 10.10 11.96
C GLU A 80 4.10 9.04 11.11
N VAL A 81 3.66 8.79 9.88
CA VAL A 81 4.31 7.84 8.97
C VAL A 81 5.65 8.35 8.45
N VAL A 82 5.83 9.67 8.38
CA VAL A 82 7.00 10.30 7.73
C VAL A 82 8.34 9.82 8.31
N PRO A 83 8.58 9.89 9.63
CA PRO A 83 9.87 9.44 10.19
C PRO A 83 10.08 7.93 9.98
N TRP A 84 9.05 7.12 9.93
CA TRP A 84 9.16 5.68 9.67
C TRP A 84 9.53 5.39 8.22
N ILE A 85 8.93 6.11 7.27
CA ILE A 85 9.30 6.02 5.84
C ILE A 85 10.73 6.50 5.65
N GLN A 86 11.14 7.59 6.29
CA GLN A 86 12.53 8.07 6.23
C GLN A 86 13.51 7.00 6.74
N ASN A 87 13.27 6.43 7.90
CA ASN A 87 14.11 5.35 8.45
C ASN A 87 14.19 4.13 7.52
N LEU A 88 13.08 3.76 6.87
CA LEU A 88 13.04 2.69 5.88
C LEU A 88 13.90 3.04 4.66
N THR A 89 13.73 4.25 4.11
CA THR A 89 14.48 4.68 2.92
C THR A 89 15.97 4.78 3.21
N ASP A 90 16.37 5.30 4.35
CA ASP A 90 17.77 5.40 4.77
C ASP A 90 18.41 4.01 4.82
N GLY A 91 17.74 3.03 5.45
CA GLY A 91 18.23 1.65 5.50
C GLY A 91 18.36 0.97 4.13
N CYS A 92 17.56 1.38 3.13
CA CYS A 92 17.71 0.91 1.76
C CYS A 92 18.83 1.65 1.02
N HIS A 93 18.92 2.97 1.21
CA HIS A 93 19.92 3.82 0.56
C HIS A 93 21.35 3.48 0.98
N GLU A 94 21.58 3.05 2.22
CA GLU A 94 22.87 2.53 2.70
C GLU A 94 23.45 1.44 1.78
N HIS A 95 22.57 0.70 1.10
CA HIS A 95 22.94 -0.36 0.17
C HIS A 95 22.75 0.03 -1.31
N GLY A 96 22.60 1.32 -1.61
CA GLY A 96 22.39 1.82 -2.98
C GLY A 96 21.11 1.29 -3.63
N CYS A 97 20.07 1.06 -2.84
CA CYS A 97 18.75 0.65 -3.31
C CYS A 97 17.81 1.83 -3.25
N ALA A 98 17.27 2.24 -4.39
CA ALA A 98 16.22 3.25 -4.44
C ALA A 98 14.90 2.71 -3.89
N VAL A 99 14.04 3.60 -3.38
CA VAL A 99 12.74 3.21 -2.82
C VAL A 99 11.61 3.91 -3.58
N MET A 100 10.55 3.16 -3.85
CA MET A 100 9.29 3.64 -4.41
C MET A 100 8.15 3.23 -3.49
N ILE A 101 7.22 4.14 -3.22
CA ILE A 101 6.02 3.83 -2.45
C ILE A 101 4.83 3.62 -3.39
N GLN A 102 4.07 2.55 -3.17
CA GLN A 102 2.78 2.37 -3.84
C GLN A 102 1.67 2.97 -3.01
N LEU A 103 1.05 4.02 -3.53
CA LEU A 103 -0.10 4.68 -2.92
C LEU A 103 -1.40 4.03 -3.39
N THR A 104 -2.36 3.92 -2.50
CA THR A 104 -3.64 3.26 -2.79
C THR A 104 -4.84 4.02 -2.22
N HIS A 105 -5.91 4.02 -3.02
CA HIS A 105 -7.26 4.36 -2.59
C HIS A 105 -8.24 3.36 -3.18
N LEU A 106 -9.04 2.68 -2.35
CA LEU A 106 -9.94 1.65 -2.84
C LEU A 106 -11.14 2.19 -3.64
N GLY A 107 -11.45 3.48 -3.52
CA GLY A 107 -12.53 4.13 -4.24
C GLY A 107 -13.87 3.40 -4.04
N ARG A 108 -14.51 2.96 -5.10
CA ARG A 108 -15.78 2.21 -5.04
C ARG A 108 -15.71 0.86 -4.34
N ARG A 109 -14.50 0.34 -4.05
CA ARG A 109 -14.29 -0.93 -3.32
C ARG A 109 -14.19 -0.75 -1.81
N THR A 110 -14.40 0.44 -1.28
CA THR A 110 -14.34 0.73 0.16
C THR A 110 -15.38 -0.07 0.97
N THR A 111 -16.46 -0.53 0.33
CA THR A 111 -17.50 -1.35 0.94
C THR A 111 -17.09 -2.79 1.25
N TRP A 112 -15.90 -3.21 0.91
CA TRP A 112 -15.39 -4.53 1.26
C TRP A 112 -15.28 -4.76 2.77
N ASN A 113 -14.97 -3.72 3.51
CA ASN A 113 -15.06 -3.75 4.95
C ASN A 113 -16.46 -3.32 5.37
N LYS A 114 -17.11 -4.08 6.24
CA LYS A 114 -18.43 -3.80 6.81
C LYS A 114 -18.42 -2.56 7.73
N GLY A 115 -17.88 -1.45 7.25
CA GLY A 115 -17.81 -0.18 7.96
C GLY A 115 -18.61 0.90 7.24
N ASP A 116 -19.08 1.88 7.97
CA ASP A 116 -19.88 3.04 7.50
C ASP A 116 -19.04 4.04 6.69
N TRP A 117 -18.21 3.54 5.78
CA TRP A 117 -17.34 4.37 4.98
C TRP A 117 -18.11 5.00 3.82
N LEU A 118 -18.11 6.31 3.77
CA LEU A 118 -18.64 7.03 2.62
C LEU A 118 -17.73 6.79 1.41
N PRO A 119 -18.27 6.40 0.26
CA PRO A 119 -17.50 6.30 -0.96
C PRO A 119 -16.86 7.64 -1.28
N SER A 120 -15.59 7.65 -1.68
CA SER A 120 -14.95 8.88 -2.17
C SER A 120 -15.71 9.46 -3.36
N ALA A 121 -15.54 10.76 -3.60
CA ALA A 121 -16.19 11.45 -4.73
C ALA A 121 -15.90 10.79 -6.10
N SER A 122 -14.75 10.13 -6.25
CA SER A 122 -14.39 9.38 -7.46
C SER A 122 -15.24 8.13 -7.69
N SER A 123 -15.88 7.60 -6.65
CA SER A 123 -16.72 6.40 -6.71
C SER A 123 -18.21 6.71 -6.90
N SER A 124 -18.60 7.98 -6.87
CA SER A 124 -20.01 8.41 -6.89
C SER A 124 -20.76 8.13 -8.20
N LYS A 125 -20.06 7.91 -9.30
CA LYS A 125 -20.68 7.70 -10.62
C LYS A 125 -21.31 6.31 -10.83
N HIS A 126 -21.11 5.36 -9.90
CA HIS A 126 -21.61 3.98 -10.04
C HIS A 126 -22.22 3.44 -8.74
N ARG A 127 -22.94 4.26 -8.00
CA ARG A 127 -23.80 3.75 -6.93
C ARG A 127 -24.96 2.99 -7.55
N GLU A 128 -24.94 1.67 -7.46
CA GLU A 128 -26.18 0.93 -7.50
C GLU A 128 -27.05 1.40 -6.30
N PRO A 129 -28.35 1.63 -6.50
CA PRO A 129 -29.22 1.99 -5.39
C PRO A 129 -29.14 0.86 -4.34
N ALA A 130 -28.85 1.25 -3.10
CA ALA A 130 -28.87 0.31 -2.00
C ALA A 130 -30.19 -0.45 -2.03
N HIS A 131 -30.16 -1.77 -2.09
CA HIS A 131 -31.35 -2.60 -1.92
C HIS A 131 -31.99 -2.22 -0.61
N ARG A 132 -33.11 -1.51 -0.68
CA ARG A 132 -34.01 -1.36 0.47
C ARG A 132 -34.45 -2.76 0.85
N SER A 133 -33.93 -3.27 1.97
CA SER A 133 -34.53 -4.40 2.62
C SER A 133 -35.94 -3.99 3.05
N VAL A 134 -36.92 -4.46 2.29
CA VAL A 134 -38.33 -4.34 2.69
C VAL A 134 -38.49 -5.25 3.90
N SER A 135 -38.50 -4.67 5.10
CA SER A 135 -38.94 -5.35 6.29
C SER A 135 -40.42 -5.72 6.07
N SER A 136 -40.69 -7.01 5.93
CA SER A 136 -42.06 -7.54 5.96
C SER A 136 -42.62 -7.28 7.33
N ALA A 137 -43.40 -6.23 7.47
CA ALA A 137 -44.24 -5.99 8.61
C ALA A 137 -45.29 -7.12 8.67
N ALA A 138 -45.19 -7.94 9.70
CA ALA A 138 -46.17 -8.97 10.01
C ALA A 138 -47.56 -8.35 10.13
N ARG A 139 -48.48 -8.76 9.26
CA ARG A 139 -49.90 -8.51 9.44
C ARG A 139 -50.40 -9.39 10.57
N SER A 140 -50.66 -8.79 11.72
CA SER A 140 -51.51 -9.36 12.74
C SER A 140 -52.95 -9.32 12.22
N THR A 141 -53.51 -10.48 11.89
CA THR A 141 -54.97 -10.63 11.71
C THR A 141 -55.59 -10.98 13.06
N ARG A 142 -56.45 -10.11 13.54
CA ARG A 142 -57.40 -10.40 14.57
C ARG A 142 -58.49 -11.32 14.01
N SER A 143 -58.88 -12.30 14.77
CA SER A 143 -60.25 -12.81 14.96
C SER A 143 -60.33 -13.48 16.29
#